data_3000081a23e29d1141a93e9bc8117a69
#
_entry.id   3000081a23e29d1141a93e9bc8117a69
#
_cell.length_a   1.000
_cell.length_b   1.000
_cell.length_c   1.000
_cell.angle_alpha   90.00
_cell.angle_beta   90.00
_cell.angle_gamma   90.00
#
_symmetry.space_group_name_H-M   'P 1'
#
loop_
_entity.id
_entity.type
_entity.pdbx_description
1 polymer ?
#
loop_
_entity_poly.entity_id
_entity_poly.type
_entity_poly.pdbx_seq_one_letter_code
_entity_poly.pdbx_strand_id
1 'polypeptide(L)'
;ESERFPGLTAKDGSYTKKEFTDLQRLGMEYGVNVIPEIDIPAHSLAFTHYKPEIGSKEYGMDHLDLYKEETYHFVDSLLDEYIGGENPVFIGPDVHIGTDEYNKKEAEQYRYFTDRYLKYIEKYGKTPRMWGGLKWLPGKTPVKAEGVTVNAWSYDWVDPEVSLKDGYKLINTCDTYLYIVPGAGYYREFLDHQWLYETWTPWMINRKQTLPEGTPGVLGGMFAVWNDQCGNGISQQDVHIRAFPAVQVLTERLWKGDNKQVPYKAFEALCKEMPEAPGINLSGKISPNKDVALT
;
A
#
# COMPACT_ATOMS: atom_id res chain seq x y z
N GLU A 1 7.34 6.65 -15.96
CA GLU A 1 8.39 6.27 -16.93
C GLU A 1 9.77 6.35 -16.29
N SER A 2 10.67 5.43 -16.66
CA SER A 2 12.08 5.45 -16.25
C SER A 2 12.96 5.85 -17.44
N GLU A 3 13.88 6.75 -17.21
CA GLU A 3 14.92 7.12 -18.18
C GLU A 3 16.14 6.19 -18.08
N ARG A 4 16.44 5.73 -16.86
CA ARG A 4 17.54 4.78 -16.63
C ARG A 4 17.21 3.37 -17.12
N PHE A 5 15.93 3.02 -17.12
CA PHE A 5 15.44 1.71 -17.54
C PHE A 5 14.35 1.84 -18.61
N PRO A 6 14.69 2.28 -19.84
CA PRO A 6 13.74 2.44 -20.93
C PRO A 6 13.00 1.12 -21.23
N GLY A 7 11.67 1.15 -21.24
CA GLY A 7 10.85 -0.03 -21.47
C GLY A 7 10.49 -0.85 -20.22
N LEU A 8 10.89 -0.42 -19.02
CA LEU A 8 10.44 -0.98 -17.75
C LEU A 8 8.94 -0.69 -17.52
N THR A 9 8.49 0.47 -17.93
CA THR A 9 7.11 0.95 -17.74
C THR A 9 6.14 0.19 -18.65
N ALA A 10 4.95 -0.10 -18.16
CA ALA A 10 3.88 -0.72 -18.93
C ALA A 10 3.54 0.07 -20.21
N LYS A 11 3.18 -0.63 -21.29
CA LYS A 11 2.90 -0.02 -22.60
C LYS A 11 1.47 0.48 -22.73
N ASP A 12 0.56 -0.06 -21.94
CA ASP A 12 -0.88 0.22 -21.96
C ASP A 12 -1.30 1.35 -21.01
N GLY A 13 -0.42 1.76 -20.11
CA GLY A 13 -0.66 2.89 -19.22
C GLY A 13 0.52 3.20 -18.32
N SER A 14 0.84 4.48 -18.19
CA SER A 14 1.89 4.97 -17.30
C SER A 14 1.72 6.45 -17.00
N TYR A 15 2.35 6.90 -15.94
CA TYR A 15 2.56 8.32 -15.68
C TYR A 15 3.92 8.74 -16.24
N THR A 16 3.99 9.92 -16.85
CA THR A 16 5.25 10.62 -17.01
C THR A 16 5.74 11.12 -15.64
N LYS A 17 7.03 11.35 -15.50
CA LYS A 17 7.60 11.96 -14.29
C LYS A 17 6.90 13.28 -13.92
N LYS A 18 6.61 14.09 -14.94
CA LYS A 18 5.92 15.37 -14.75
C LYS A 18 4.49 15.20 -14.23
N GLU A 19 3.71 14.33 -14.82
CA GLU A 19 2.33 14.05 -14.39
C GLU A 19 2.29 13.57 -12.95
N PHE A 20 3.20 12.66 -12.58
CA PHE A 20 3.26 12.15 -11.21
C PHE A 20 3.69 13.23 -10.20
N THR A 21 4.64 14.09 -10.57
CA THR A 21 5.04 15.23 -9.75
C THR A 21 3.90 16.24 -9.60
N ASP A 22 3.17 16.53 -10.69
CA ASP A 22 2.02 17.44 -10.66
C ASP A 22 0.88 16.89 -9.80
N LEU A 23 0.63 15.57 -9.83
CA LEU A 23 -0.33 14.90 -8.96
C LEU A 23 0.04 15.07 -7.48
N GLN A 24 1.31 14.91 -7.14
CA GLN A 24 1.78 15.13 -5.77
C GLN A 24 1.59 16.60 -5.33
N ARG A 25 1.90 17.57 -6.21
CA ARG A 25 1.66 19.00 -5.93
C ARG A 25 0.18 19.29 -5.71
N LEU A 26 -0.67 18.75 -6.58
CA LEU A 26 -2.12 18.88 -6.42
C LEU A 26 -2.58 18.29 -5.07
N GLY A 27 -2.11 17.11 -4.70
CA GLY A 27 -2.38 16.53 -3.39
C GLY A 27 -1.99 17.47 -2.24
N MET A 28 -0.79 18.06 -2.30
CA MET A 28 -0.32 19.00 -1.28
C MET A 28 -1.19 20.25 -1.13
N GLU A 29 -1.73 20.78 -2.24
CA GLU A 29 -2.68 21.91 -2.23
C GLU A 29 -3.95 21.59 -1.43
N TYR A 30 -4.37 20.33 -1.42
CA TYR A 30 -5.53 19.83 -0.68
C TYR A 30 -5.16 19.21 0.69
N GLY A 31 -3.91 19.30 1.13
CA GLY A 31 -3.45 18.67 2.37
C GLY A 31 -3.37 17.15 2.31
N VAL A 32 -3.28 16.59 1.12
CA VAL A 32 -3.15 15.16 0.85
C VAL A 32 -1.72 14.83 0.42
N ASN A 33 -1.09 13.89 1.11
CA ASN A 33 0.20 13.37 0.70
C ASN A 33 0.02 12.16 -0.23
N VAL A 34 0.39 12.33 -1.50
CA VAL A 34 0.44 11.24 -2.48
C VAL A 34 1.75 10.49 -2.28
N ILE A 35 1.69 9.30 -1.71
CA ILE A 35 2.86 8.50 -1.33
C ILE A 35 3.18 7.51 -2.45
N PRO A 36 4.34 7.65 -3.12
CA PRO A 36 4.78 6.66 -4.08
C PRO A 36 5.20 5.37 -3.40
N GLU A 37 4.92 4.25 -4.05
CA GLU A 37 5.38 2.93 -3.63
C GLU A 37 6.17 2.26 -4.75
N ILE A 38 7.31 1.69 -4.38
CA ILE A 38 8.08 0.75 -5.19
C ILE A 38 8.19 -0.53 -4.37
N ASP A 39 7.34 -1.50 -4.69
CA ASP A 39 7.23 -2.72 -3.92
C ASP A 39 8.37 -3.70 -4.26
N ILE A 40 9.18 -3.98 -3.26
CA ILE A 40 10.37 -4.83 -3.28
C ILE A 40 10.59 -5.48 -1.90
N PRO A 41 11.14 -6.69 -1.78
CA PRO A 41 11.74 -7.53 -2.83
C PRO A 41 10.82 -8.61 -3.41
N ALA A 42 9.60 -8.78 -2.92
CA ALA A 42 8.54 -9.54 -3.58
C ALA A 42 7.71 -8.63 -4.49
N HIS A 43 6.67 -9.15 -5.11
CA HIS A 43 5.81 -8.42 -6.08
C HIS A 43 6.58 -7.72 -7.21
N SER A 44 7.80 -8.19 -7.48
CA SER A 44 8.79 -7.56 -8.35
C SER A 44 8.75 -8.05 -9.81
N LEU A 45 7.61 -8.62 -10.25
CA LEU A 45 7.51 -9.26 -11.57
C LEU A 45 7.80 -8.29 -12.72
N ALA A 46 7.42 -7.03 -12.61
CA ALA A 46 7.74 -6.00 -13.61
C ALA A 46 9.26 -5.80 -13.75
N PHE A 47 9.99 -5.81 -12.64
CA PHE A 47 11.44 -5.65 -12.64
C PHE A 47 12.15 -6.88 -13.19
N THR A 48 11.71 -8.06 -12.83
CA THR A 48 12.31 -9.32 -13.29
C THR A 48 11.94 -9.67 -14.72
N HIS A 49 10.80 -9.21 -15.24
CA HIS A 49 10.50 -9.29 -16.68
C HIS A 49 11.44 -8.38 -17.48
N TYR A 50 11.75 -7.20 -16.96
CA TYR A 50 12.71 -6.29 -17.61
C TYR A 50 14.13 -6.80 -17.51
N LYS A 51 14.54 -7.31 -16.35
CA LYS A 51 15.89 -7.80 -16.04
C LYS A 51 15.84 -9.17 -15.37
N PRO A 52 15.66 -10.26 -16.13
CA PRO A 52 15.44 -11.61 -15.58
C PRO A 52 16.54 -12.12 -14.66
N GLU A 53 17.76 -11.63 -14.82
CA GLU A 53 18.91 -12.03 -14.04
C GLU A 53 18.82 -11.62 -12.56
N ILE A 54 18.00 -10.61 -12.18
CA ILE A 54 17.80 -10.23 -10.78
C ILE A 54 16.70 -11.02 -10.10
N GLY A 55 15.95 -11.83 -10.84
CA GLY A 55 14.87 -12.69 -10.29
C GLY A 55 15.41 -13.90 -9.54
N SER A 56 14.66 -14.33 -8.53
CA SER A 56 14.96 -15.54 -7.78
C SER A 56 14.62 -16.78 -8.60
N LYS A 57 15.58 -17.67 -8.76
CA LYS A 57 15.35 -18.98 -9.40
C LYS A 57 14.65 -19.97 -8.44
N GLU A 58 14.79 -19.77 -7.14
CA GLU A 58 14.26 -20.67 -6.13
C GLU A 58 12.82 -20.33 -5.76
N TYR A 59 12.48 -19.04 -5.67
CA TYR A 59 11.20 -18.57 -5.14
C TYR A 59 10.25 -18.02 -6.19
N GLY A 60 10.66 -17.95 -7.44
CA GLY A 60 9.87 -17.43 -8.55
C GLY A 60 10.28 -16.03 -8.99
N MET A 61 9.86 -15.68 -10.20
CA MET A 61 10.24 -14.41 -10.84
C MET A 61 9.57 -13.18 -10.22
N ASP A 62 8.58 -13.35 -9.37
CA ASP A 62 7.97 -12.29 -8.57
C ASP A 62 8.82 -11.87 -7.37
N HIS A 63 9.91 -12.61 -7.09
CA HIS A 63 10.86 -12.34 -6.01
C HIS A 63 12.23 -11.94 -6.58
N LEU A 64 12.82 -10.88 -6.03
CA LEU A 64 14.21 -10.53 -6.31
C LEU A 64 15.18 -11.51 -5.64
N ASP A 65 16.29 -11.82 -6.30
CA ASP A 65 17.37 -12.62 -5.71
C ASP A 65 18.25 -11.73 -4.81
N LEU A 66 18.11 -11.88 -3.49
CA LEU A 66 18.77 -11.02 -2.51
C LEU A 66 20.26 -11.32 -2.31
N TYR A 67 20.81 -12.31 -3.00
CA TYR A 67 22.24 -12.66 -2.94
C TYR A 67 23.05 -12.08 -4.12
N LYS A 68 22.36 -11.47 -5.10
CA LYS A 68 23.00 -10.88 -6.27
C LYS A 68 23.28 -9.39 -6.08
N GLU A 69 24.50 -9.01 -6.35
CA GLU A 69 24.91 -7.61 -6.34
C GLU A 69 24.14 -6.77 -7.37
N GLU A 70 23.83 -7.36 -8.53
CA GLU A 70 23.03 -6.75 -9.58
C GLU A 70 21.63 -6.35 -9.13
N THR A 71 21.04 -7.09 -8.18
CA THR A 71 19.76 -6.74 -7.57
C THR A 71 19.86 -5.40 -6.83
N TYR A 72 20.89 -5.24 -6.02
CA TYR A 72 21.11 -4.00 -5.27
C TYR A 72 21.46 -2.84 -6.20
N HIS A 73 22.29 -3.05 -7.20
CA HIS A 73 22.58 -2.02 -8.20
C HIS A 73 21.34 -1.57 -8.97
N PHE A 74 20.47 -2.49 -9.33
CA PHE A 74 19.20 -2.16 -9.99
C PHE A 74 18.30 -1.33 -9.09
N VAL A 75 18.05 -1.78 -7.85
CA VAL A 75 17.17 -1.10 -6.89
C VAL A 75 17.73 0.26 -6.50
N ASP A 76 19.03 0.36 -6.20
CA ASP A 76 19.70 1.62 -5.89
C ASP A 76 19.52 2.63 -7.03
N SER A 77 19.75 2.19 -8.29
CA SER A 77 19.60 3.03 -9.48
C SER A 77 18.17 3.47 -9.71
N LEU A 78 17.20 2.57 -9.47
CA LEU A 78 15.78 2.86 -9.61
C LEU A 78 15.32 3.89 -8.59
N LEU A 79 15.64 3.67 -7.31
CA LEU A 79 15.29 4.61 -6.26
C LEU A 79 15.97 5.97 -6.46
N ASP A 80 17.28 5.99 -6.77
CA ASP A 80 18.01 7.23 -7.00
C ASP A 80 17.43 8.06 -8.16
N GLU A 81 16.88 7.42 -9.18
CA GLU A 81 16.21 8.13 -10.29
C GLU A 81 15.01 8.93 -9.83
N TYR A 82 14.26 8.45 -8.85
CA TYR A 82 12.99 9.09 -8.44
C TYR A 82 13.12 9.95 -7.18
N ILE A 83 14.04 9.61 -6.26
CA ILE A 83 14.20 10.35 -5.00
C ILE A 83 15.47 11.19 -4.95
N GLY A 84 16.41 10.98 -5.87
CA GLY A 84 17.71 11.65 -5.92
C GLY A 84 17.70 12.94 -6.75
N GLY A 85 18.87 13.61 -6.76
CA GLY A 85 19.09 14.84 -7.51
C GLY A 85 18.48 16.09 -6.89
N GLU A 86 18.67 17.22 -7.58
CA GLU A 86 18.15 18.54 -7.14
C GLU A 86 16.62 18.66 -7.32
N ASN A 87 16.05 17.94 -8.28
CA ASN A 87 14.63 17.96 -8.62
C ASN A 87 14.07 16.54 -8.64
N PRO A 88 13.88 15.91 -7.48
CA PRO A 88 13.36 14.54 -7.43
C PRO A 88 11.93 14.46 -7.98
N VAL A 89 11.58 13.30 -8.54
CA VAL A 89 10.21 13.02 -8.99
C VAL A 89 9.27 12.83 -7.80
N PHE A 90 9.73 12.10 -6.78
CA PHE A 90 9.00 11.91 -5.53
C PHE A 90 9.28 13.10 -4.60
N ILE A 91 8.44 14.14 -4.71
CA ILE A 91 8.60 15.39 -3.99
C ILE A 91 8.02 15.35 -2.57
N GLY A 92 7.08 14.44 -2.29
CA GLY A 92 6.47 14.26 -0.97
C GLY A 92 7.47 13.78 0.09
N PRO A 93 7.10 13.89 1.37
CA PRO A 93 7.98 13.51 2.48
C PRO A 93 8.14 11.99 2.65
N ASP A 94 7.19 11.20 2.17
CA ASP A 94 7.14 9.76 2.39
C ASP A 94 7.42 8.96 1.11
N VAL A 95 8.08 7.81 1.27
CA VAL A 95 8.25 6.81 0.20
C VAL A 95 8.00 5.43 0.79
N HIS A 96 7.16 4.64 0.13
CA HIS A 96 6.86 3.27 0.50
C HIS A 96 7.70 2.30 -0.34
N ILE A 97 8.29 1.30 0.32
CA ILE A 97 9.17 0.32 -0.34
C ILE A 97 8.58 -1.10 -0.39
N GLY A 98 7.28 -1.24 -0.10
CA GLY A 98 6.63 -2.55 -0.06
C GLY A 98 7.12 -3.40 1.11
N THR A 99 7.82 -4.47 0.81
CA THR A 99 8.48 -5.42 1.72
C THR A 99 7.60 -6.54 2.27
N ASP A 100 6.40 -6.73 1.74
CA ASP A 100 5.55 -7.87 2.10
C ASP A 100 5.89 -9.14 1.32
N GLU A 101 5.35 -10.23 1.80
CA GLU A 101 5.25 -11.55 1.19
C GLU A 101 6.55 -12.21 0.67
N TYR A 102 7.71 -11.85 1.21
CA TYR A 102 8.95 -12.55 0.84
C TYR A 102 9.04 -13.95 1.50
N ASN A 103 9.93 -14.79 0.98
CA ASN A 103 10.04 -16.18 1.43
C ASN A 103 10.67 -16.30 2.82
N LYS A 104 10.00 -17.04 3.70
CA LYS A 104 10.40 -17.22 5.12
C LYS A 104 11.77 -17.86 5.31
N LYS A 105 12.24 -18.67 4.36
CA LYS A 105 13.57 -19.29 4.43
C LYS A 105 14.70 -18.27 4.38
N GLU A 106 14.44 -17.10 3.79
CA GLU A 106 15.42 -16.02 3.57
C GLU A 106 15.26 -14.87 4.60
N ALA A 107 14.74 -15.17 5.78
CA ALA A 107 14.41 -14.15 6.77
C ALA A 107 15.57 -13.20 7.11
N GLU A 108 16.80 -13.71 7.27
CA GLU A 108 17.96 -12.87 7.61
C GLU A 108 18.37 -11.98 6.43
N GLN A 109 18.35 -12.50 5.20
CA GLN A 109 18.70 -11.72 4.02
C GLN A 109 17.62 -10.69 3.68
N TYR A 110 16.34 -11.06 3.85
CA TYR A 110 15.22 -10.13 3.76
C TYR A 110 15.35 -8.98 4.78
N ARG A 111 15.69 -9.28 6.02
CA ARG A 111 15.88 -8.27 7.07
C ARG A 111 17.03 -7.32 6.73
N TYR A 112 18.15 -7.85 6.23
CA TYR A 112 19.26 -7.04 5.73
C TYR A 112 18.84 -6.12 4.58
N PHE A 113 18.10 -6.65 3.60
CA PHE A 113 17.57 -5.90 2.48
C PHE A 113 16.62 -4.78 2.94
N THR A 114 15.67 -5.11 3.79
CA THR A 114 14.69 -4.15 4.32
C THR A 114 15.38 -3.03 5.10
N ASP A 115 16.29 -3.37 6.04
CA ASP A 115 17.05 -2.39 6.81
C ASP A 115 17.85 -1.43 5.90
N ARG A 116 18.52 -1.99 4.87
CA ARG A 116 19.26 -1.21 3.89
C ARG A 116 18.38 -0.16 3.20
N TYR A 117 17.21 -0.57 2.69
CA TYR A 117 16.38 0.33 1.91
C TYR A 117 15.56 1.31 2.77
N LEU A 118 15.20 0.97 3.98
CA LEU A 118 14.66 1.95 4.93
C LEU A 118 15.69 3.07 5.21
N LYS A 119 16.93 2.72 5.45
CA LYS A 119 18.04 3.69 5.63
C LYS A 119 18.35 4.45 4.33
N TYR A 120 18.21 3.80 3.19
CA TYR A 120 18.42 4.44 1.89
C TYR A 120 17.43 5.58 1.66
N ILE A 121 16.15 5.34 1.91
CA ILE A 121 15.09 6.38 1.82
C ILE A 121 15.37 7.54 2.79
N GLU A 122 15.74 7.22 4.03
CA GLU A 122 16.07 8.24 5.04
C GLU A 122 17.28 9.11 4.65
N LYS A 123 18.28 8.52 3.99
CA LYS A 123 19.46 9.26 3.50
C LYS A 123 19.09 10.42 2.56
N TYR A 124 17.97 10.30 1.85
CA TYR A 124 17.43 11.35 0.99
C TYR A 124 16.48 12.30 1.73
N GLY A 125 16.44 12.25 3.07
CA GLY A 125 15.59 13.12 3.90
C GLY A 125 14.12 12.78 3.86
N LYS A 126 13.75 11.56 3.44
CA LYS A 126 12.37 11.09 3.35
C LYS A 126 12.03 10.10 4.46
N THR A 127 10.76 10.02 4.80
CA THR A 127 10.23 9.06 5.77
C THR A 127 9.94 7.73 5.07
N PRO A 128 10.62 6.65 5.46
CA PRO A 128 10.35 5.34 4.88
C PRO A 128 9.05 4.73 5.41
N ARG A 129 8.30 4.10 4.51
CA ARG A 129 7.12 3.29 4.83
C ARG A 129 7.28 1.89 4.28
N MET A 130 6.64 0.92 4.94
CA MET A 130 6.67 -0.48 4.51
C MET A 130 5.38 -1.23 4.89
N TRP A 131 5.08 -2.29 4.18
CA TRP A 131 4.17 -3.33 4.65
C TRP A 131 4.83 -4.15 5.74
N GLY A 132 4.09 -4.52 6.75
CA GLY A 132 4.65 -5.32 7.83
C GLY A 132 4.94 -6.75 7.40
N GLY A 133 6.16 -7.23 7.71
CA GLY A 133 6.65 -8.56 7.36
C GLY A 133 7.48 -9.25 8.43
N LEU A 134 7.92 -8.51 9.44
CA LEU A 134 8.95 -8.98 10.38
C LEU A 134 8.50 -10.09 11.34
N LYS A 135 7.21 -10.23 11.59
CA LYS A 135 6.68 -11.35 12.37
C LYS A 135 6.74 -12.66 11.58
N TRP A 136 6.42 -12.60 10.29
CA TRP A 136 6.51 -13.75 9.39
C TRP A 136 7.95 -14.13 9.06
N LEU A 137 8.84 -13.14 9.00
CA LEU A 137 10.27 -13.26 8.70
C LEU A 137 11.12 -12.97 9.95
N PRO A 138 11.04 -13.86 10.99
CA PRO A 138 11.78 -13.66 12.21
C PRO A 138 13.27 -13.86 11.98
N GLY A 139 14.10 -13.06 12.64
CA GLY A 139 15.54 -13.15 12.49
C GLY A 139 16.30 -12.32 13.53
N LYS A 140 17.62 -12.38 13.48
CA LYS A 140 18.53 -11.64 14.38
C LYS A 140 19.06 -10.35 13.77
N THR A 141 19.08 -10.27 12.44
CA THR A 141 19.50 -9.05 11.74
C THR A 141 18.57 -7.90 12.13
N PRO A 142 19.10 -6.81 12.74
CA PRO A 142 18.29 -5.68 13.14
C PRO A 142 17.72 -4.97 11.90
N VAL A 143 16.50 -4.46 12.05
CA VAL A 143 15.85 -3.64 11.03
C VAL A 143 15.52 -2.29 11.65
N LYS A 144 15.85 -1.20 10.94
CA LYS A 144 15.54 0.16 11.36
C LYS A 144 14.06 0.30 11.70
N ALA A 145 13.76 0.86 12.88
CA ALA A 145 12.39 1.10 13.33
C ALA A 145 12.08 2.59 13.51
N GLU A 146 12.98 3.35 14.10
CA GLU A 146 12.78 4.77 14.34
C GLU A 146 12.52 5.53 13.04
N GLY A 147 11.45 6.32 13.01
CA GLY A 147 11.03 7.07 11.84
C GLY A 147 10.30 6.26 10.76
N VAL A 148 10.12 4.94 10.96
CA VAL A 148 9.45 4.07 9.99
C VAL A 148 7.98 3.92 10.30
N THR A 149 7.13 4.02 9.27
CA THR A 149 5.70 3.73 9.36
C THR A 149 5.40 2.38 8.69
N VAL A 150 4.70 1.51 9.42
CA VAL A 150 4.34 0.15 8.99
C VAL A 150 2.85 0.05 8.76
N ASN A 151 2.46 -0.44 7.60
CA ASN A 151 1.10 -0.86 7.33
C ASN A 151 0.86 -2.24 7.96
N ALA A 152 0.03 -2.28 9.01
CA ALA A 152 -0.36 -3.52 9.69
C ALA A 152 -1.53 -4.15 8.94
N TRP A 153 -1.21 -5.02 7.98
CA TRP A 153 -2.18 -5.56 7.03
C TRP A 153 -2.65 -6.97 7.39
N SER A 154 -1.81 -7.80 7.98
CA SER A 154 -2.17 -9.18 8.34
C SER A 154 -1.60 -9.55 9.70
N TYR A 155 -2.42 -10.28 10.50
CA TYR A 155 -2.02 -10.78 11.82
C TYR A 155 -0.78 -11.69 11.78
N ASP A 156 -0.65 -12.50 10.74
CA ASP A 156 0.47 -13.44 10.66
C ASP A 156 1.78 -12.74 10.25
N TRP A 157 1.70 -11.57 9.65
CA TRP A 157 2.84 -10.78 9.17
C TRP A 157 3.29 -9.69 10.14
N VAL A 158 2.35 -9.17 10.95
CA VAL A 158 2.62 -8.07 11.89
C VAL A 158 2.18 -8.44 13.29
N ASP A 159 3.05 -8.22 14.27
CA ASP A 159 2.68 -8.16 15.68
C ASP A 159 2.65 -6.67 16.07
N PRO A 160 1.47 -6.09 16.32
CA PRO A 160 1.37 -4.65 16.57
C PRO A 160 2.02 -4.22 17.89
N GLU A 161 1.96 -5.04 18.95
CA GLU A 161 2.57 -4.68 20.23
C GLU A 161 4.10 -4.73 20.14
N VAL A 162 4.64 -5.75 19.50
CA VAL A 162 6.08 -5.87 19.25
C VAL A 162 6.55 -4.72 18.36
N SER A 163 5.83 -4.43 17.27
CA SER A 163 6.19 -3.37 16.35
C SER A 163 6.21 -2.00 17.03
N LEU A 164 5.22 -1.67 17.85
CA LEU A 164 5.18 -0.42 18.61
C LEU A 164 6.30 -0.34 19.65
N LYS A 165 6.61 -1.46 20.33
CA LYS A 165 7.71 -1.55 21.29
C LYS A 165 9.07 -1.35 20.63
N ASP A 166 9.24 -1.85 19.41
CA ASP A 166 10.46 -1.69 18.62
C ASP A 166 10.62 -0.26 18.07
N GLY A 167 9.57 0.58 18.15
CA GLY A 167 9.61 1.98 17.76
C GLY A 167 8.98 2.31 16.41
N TYR A 168 8.34 1.33 15.75
CA TYR A 168 7.57 1.58 14.54
C TYR A 168 6.30 2.38 14.84
N LYS A 169 5.83 3.14 13.86
CA LYS A 169 4.48 3.68 13.84
C LYS A 169 3.60 2.79 12.96
N LEU A 170 2.32 2.65 13.31
CA LEU A 170 1.41 1.74 12.62
C LEU A 170 0.27 2.50 11.94
N ILE A 171 -0.08 2.04 10.74
CA ILE A 171 -1.36 2.32 10.08
C ILE A 171 -2.11 1.00 9.99
N ASN A 172 -3.32 0.96 10.55
CA ASN A 172 -4.18 -0.21 10.44
C ASN A 172 -4.66 -0.38 8.99
N THR A 173 -4.24 -1.46 8.37
CA THR A 173 -4.63 -1.84 7.00
C THR A 173 -5.12 -3.30 6.97
N CYS A 174 -5.73 -3.74 8.08
CA CYS A 174 -6.10 -5.15 8.28
C CYS A 174 -6.91 -5.69 7.11
N ASP A 175 -6.37 -6.69 6.44
CA ASP A 175 -6.91 -7.36 5.25
C ASP A 175 -8.36 -7.82 5.43
N THR A 176 -8.67 -8.33 6.59
CA THR A 176 -10.01 -8.82 6.95
C THR A 176 -11.10 -7.76 6.87
N TYR A 177 -10.76 -6.50 7.15
CA TYR A 177 -11.73 -5.41 7.29
C TYR A 177 -11.61 -4.35 6.21
N LEU A 178 -10.40 -4.15 5.68
CA LEU A 178 -10.03 -2.99 4.90
C LEU A 178 -9.54 -3.33 3.48
N TYR A 179 -9.58 -4.61 3.05
CA TYR A 179 -9.22 -5.00 1.70
C TYR A 179 -10.44 -5.14 0.81
N ILE A 180 -10.34 -4.55 -0.37
CA ILE A 180 -11.27 -4.69 -1.50
C ILE A 180 -10.47 -5.33 -2.63
N VAL A 181 -10.89 -6.53 -3.08
CA VAL A 181 -10.23 -7.23 -4.19
C VAL A 181 -11.31 -7.65 -5.20
N PRO A 182 -11.61 -6.79 -6.18
CA PRO A 182 -12.70 -7.02 -7.12
C PRO A 182 -12.53 -8.33 -7.89
N GLY A 183 -13.56 -9.17 -7.89
CA GLY A 183 -13.60 -10.42 -8.65
C GLY A 183 -12.78 -11.59 -8.09
N ALA A 184 -12.06 -11.39 -6.99
CA ALA A 184 -11.13 -12.40 -6.45
C ALA A 184 -11.82 -13.55 -5.70
N GLY A 185 -12.92 -13.27 -5.00
CA GLY A 185 -13.67 -14.26 -4.22
C GLY A 185 -13.04 -14.66 -2.87
N TYR A 186 -11.77 -14.37 -2.64
CA TYR A 186 -11.09 -14.64 -1.36
C TYR A 186 -11.07 -13.43 -0.42
N TYR A 187 -11.29 -12.23 -0.92
CA TYR A 187 -11.54 -11.01 -0.17
C TYR A 187 -12.89 -10.40 -0.56
N ARG A 188 -13.23 -9.28 0.06
CA ARG A 188 -14.51 -8.62 -0.14
C ARG A 188 -14.56 -7.86 -1.47
N GLU A 189 -15.74 -7.84 -2.08
CA GLU A 189 -16.06 -6.93 -3.19
C GLU A 189 -16.25 -5.49 -2.72
N PHE A 190 -16.82 -5.32 -1.54
CA PHE A 190 -17.06 -4.06 -0.87
C PHE A 190 -16.73 -4.20 0.61
N LEU A 191 -16.31 -3.14 1.23
CA LEU A 191 -16.18 -3.10 2.69
C LEU A 191 -17.57 -3.16 3.34
N ASP A 192 -17.61 -3.64 4.56
CA ASP A 192 -18.81 -3.57 5.39
C ASP A 192 -18.93 -2.16 5.97
N HIS A 193 -19.51 -1.25 5.20
CA HIS A 193 -19.58 0.17 5.53
C HIS A 193 -20.33 0.43 6.83
N GLN A 194 -21.43 -0.32 7.09
CA GLN A 194 -22.17 -0.17 8.33
C GLN A 194 -21.34 -0.59 9.53
N TRP A 195 -20.71 -1.74 9.46
CA TRP A 195 -19.85 -2.23 10.54
C TRP A 195 -18.64 -1.32 10.78
N LEU A 196 -17.99 -0.82 9.72
CA LEU A 196 -16.91 0.16 9.82
C LEU A 196 -17.37 1.43 10.52
N TYR A 197 -18.53 1.95 10.14
CA TYR A 197 -19.11 3.16 10.74
C TYR A 197 -19.48 2.96 12.21
N GLU A 198 -20.12 1.84 12.54
CA GLU A 198 -20.69 1.60 13.86
C GLU A 198 -19.69 1.04 14.87
N THR A 199 -18.69 0.27 14.40
CA THR A 199 -17.89 -0.59 15.28
C THR A 199 -16.38 -0.41 15.13
N TRP A 200 -15.88 -0.34 13.89
CA TRP A 200 -14.45 -0.36 13.64
C TRP A 200 -13.72 0.85 14.24
N THR A 201 -12.50 0.61 14.74
CA THR A 201 -11.58 1.65 15.20
C THR A 201 -10.17 1.36 14.67
N PRO A 202 -9.30 2.37 14.57
CA PRO A 202 -7.91 2.15 14.10
C PRO A 202 -7.11 1.24 15.05
N TRP A 203 -7.55 1.02 16.27
CA TRP A 203 -6.89 0.12 17.22
C TRP A 203 -7.29 -1.35 17.06
N MET A 204 -8.32 -1.66 16.27
CA MET A 204 -8.70 -3.03 15.88
C MET A 204 -7.78 -3.54 14.78
N ILE A 205 -6.50 -3.76 15.11
CA ILE A 205 -5.43 -4.06 14.12
C ILE A 205 -5.67 -5.38 13.40
N ASN A 206 -6.33 -6.33 14.05
CA ASN A 206 -6.71 -7.61 13.42
C ASN A 206 -7.85 -8.27 14.21
N ARG A 207 -8.35 -9.41 13.71
CA ARG A 207 -9.44 -10.17 14.38
C ARG A 207 -9.13 -10.64 15.79
N LYS A 208 -7.86 -10.79 16.14
CA LYS A 208 -7.42 -11.42 17.39
C LYS A 208 -6.93 -10.40 18.41
N GLN A 209 -6.65 -9.18 17.97
CA GLN A 209 -5.97 -8.19 18.80
C GLN A 209 -6.54 -6.78 18.56
N THR A 210 -7.05 -6.21 19.64
CA THR A 210 -7.43 -4.80 19.69
C THR A 210 -6.54 -4.13 20.72
N LEU A 211 -5.82 -3.11 20.29
CA LEU A 211 -5.01 -2.29 21.18
C LEU A 211 -5.91 -1.35 21.99
N PRO A 212 -5.48 -0.90 23.18
CA PRO A 212 -6.20 0.15 23.91
C PRO A 212 -6.40 1.40 23.04
N GLU A 213 -7.56 2.04 23.19
CA GLU A 213 -7.84 3.29 22.52
C GLU A 213 -6.80 4.35 22.89
N GLY A 214 -6.36 5.14 21.92
CA GLY A 214 -5.32 6.15 22.10
C GLY A 214 -3.91 5.59 22.21
N THR A 215 -3.69 4.30 21.94
CA THR A 215 -2.33 3.72 21.94
C THR A 215 -1.37 4.56 21.09
N PRO A 216 -0.29 5.11 21.70
CA PRO A 216 0.67 5.92 20.97
C PRO A 216 1.34 5.12 19.84
N GLY A 217 1.56 5.78 18.70
CA GLY A 217 2.18 5.15 17.53
C GLY A 217 1.19 4.55 16.54
N VAL A 218 -0.09 4.37 16.88
CA VAL A 218 -1.15 4.08 15.91
C VAL A 218 -1.61 5.38 15.28
N LEU A 219 -1.32 5.57 14.00
CA LEU A 219 -1.54 6.83 13.29
C LEU A 219 -2.95 6.94 12.71
N GLY A 220 -3.62 5.81 12.47
CA GLY A 220 -4.93 5.76 11.85
C GLY A 220 -5.16 4.47 11.08
N GLY A 221 -5.98 4.54 10.03
CA GLY A 221 -6.28 3.40 9.17
C GLY A 221 -6.23 3.73 7.70
N MET A 222 -6.07 2.70 6.89
CA MET A 222 -6.05 2.76 5.43
C MET A 222 -6.80 1.54 4.88
N PHE A 223 -7.67 1.74 3.91
CA PHE A 223 -8.16 0.62 3.10
C PHE A 223 -7.33 0.48 1.82
N ALA A 224 -7.32 -0.71 1.27
CA ALA A 224 -6.64 -1.01 0.02
C ALA A 224 -7.61 -1.53 -1.02
N VAL A 225 -7.35 -1.18 -2.29
CA VAL A 225 -8.03 -1.76 -3.45
C VAL A 225 -6.97 -2.45 -4.28
N TRP A 226 -7.02 -3.78 -4.31
CA TRP A 226 -6.08 -4.61 -5.05
C TRP A 226 -6.74 -5.14 -6.32
N ASN A 227 -6.08 -4.99 -7.44
CA ASN A 227 -6.58 -5.42 -8.73
C ASN A 227 -5.93 -6.73 -9.19
N ASP A 228 -5.82 -7.72 -8.31
CA ASP A 228 -5.23 -9.04 -8.57
C ASP A 228 -5.90 -9.75 -9.74
N GLN A 229 -7.18 -9.44 -9.96
CA GLN A 229 -7.98 -9.99 -11.05
C GLN A 229 -8.23 -8.94 -12.15
N CYS A 230 -7.32 -7.98 -12.32
CA CYS A 230 -7.41 -7.04 -13.44
C CYS A 230 -7.36 -7.80 -14.77
N GLY A 231 -8.15 -7.34 -15.75
CA GLY A 231 -8.37 -8.10 -16.99
C GLY A 231 -9.65 -8.93 -16.99
N ASN A 232 -10.31 -9.15 -15.85
CA ASN A 232 -11.61 -9.80 -15.76
C ASN A 232 -12.80 -8.84 -16.06
N GLY A 233 -12.56 -7.77 -16.81
CA GLY A 233 -13.57 -6.77 -17.16
C GLY A 233 -13.87 -5.78 -16.04
N ILE A 234 -13.02 -5.68 -15.03
CA ILE A 234 -13.11 -4.63 -14.01
C ILE A 234 -12.71 -3.29 -14.61
N SER A 235 -13.64 -2.36 -14.67
CA SER A 235 -13.43 -1.02 -15.20
C SER A 235 -13.00 -0.04 -14.09
N GLN A 236 -12.54 1.16 -14.48
CA GLN A 236 -12.29 2.26 -13.54
C GLN A 236 -13.53 2.59 -12.71
N GLN A 237 -14.72 2.53 -13.32
CA GLN A 237 -15.98 2.77 -12.62
C GLN A 237 -16.25 1.73 -11.55
N ASP A 238 -15.93 0.46 -11.82
CA ASP A 238 -16.05 -0.61 -10.85
C ASP A 238 -15.15 -0.39 -9.63
N VAL A 239 -13.95 0.15 -9.83
CA VAL A 239 -13.03 0.54 -8.75
C VAL A 239 -13.61 1.74 -7.98
N HIS A 240 -14.11 2.76 -8.67
CA HIS A 240 -14.67 3.96 -8.04
C HIS A 240 -15.88 3.65 -7.15
N ILE A 241 -16.81 2.80 -7.61
CA ILE A 241 -18.01 2.43 -6.81
C ILE A 241 -17.64 1.71 -5.51
N ARG A 242 -16.49 1.06 -5.48
CA ARG A 242 -15.99 0.38 -4.28
C ARG A 242 -15.22 1.33 -3.37
N ALA A 243 -14.36 2.14 -3.95
CA ALA A 243 -13.43 3.00 -3.22
C ALA A 243 -14.12 4.19 -2.54
N PHE A 244 -15.03 4.86 -3.24
CA PHE A 244 -15.57 6.12 -2.73
C PHE A 244 -16.50 5.97 -1.53
N PRO A 245 -17.40 5.00 -1.45
CA PRO A 245 -18.13 4.75 -0.21
C PRO A 245 -17.20 4.38 0.95
N ALA A 246 -16.12 3.64 0.69
CA ALA A 246 -15.12 3.29 1.69
C ALA A 246 -14.37 4.53 2.21
N VAL A 247 -13.97 5.45 1.30
CA VAL A 247 -13.35 6.74 1.69
C VAL A 247 -14.26 7.52 2.64
N GLN A 248 -15.54 7.68 2.29
CA GLN A 248 -16.49 8.46 3.09
C GLN A 248 -16.62 7.90 4.52
N VAL A 249 -16.82 6.59 4.62
CA VAL A 249 -16.99 5.91 5.92
C VAL A 249 -15.70 5.97 6.75
N LEU A 250 -14.57 5.66 6.13
CA LEU A 250 -13.30 5.61 6.86
C LEU A 250 -12.88 7.02 7.30
N THR A 251 -13.06 8.02 6.46
CA THR A 251 -12.76 9.42 6.79
C THR A 251 -13.62 9.90 7.98
N GLU A 252 -14.93 9.66 7.94
CA GLU A 252 -15.83 10.02 9.04
C GLU A 252 -15.39 9.35 10.34
N ARG A 253 -15.06 8.06 10.26
CA ARG A 253 -14.65 7.27 11.42
C ARG A 253 -13.32 7.72 12.01
N LEU A 254 -12.33 8.01 11.17
CA LEU A 254 -11.02 8.48 11.60
C LEU A 254 -11.06 9.91 12.14
N TRP A 255 -11.94 10.76 11.58
CA TRP A 255 -12.05 12.16 12.00
C TRP A 255 -12.81 12.33 13.31
N LYS A 256 -13.93 11.62 13.46
CA LYS A 256 -14.83 11.78 14.62
C LYS A 256 -14.66 10.73 15.72
N GLY A 257 -13.95 9.66 15.47
CA GLY A 257 -13.82 8.55 16.42
C GLY A 257 -15.19 7.96 16.76
N ASP A 258 -15.47 7.79 18.05
CA ASP A 258 -16.74 7.26 18.53
C ASP A 258 -17.86 8.31 18.65
N ASN A 259 -17.58 9.57 18.36
CA ASN A 259 -18.57 10.65 18.41
C ASN A 259 -19.52 10.59 17.19
N LYS A 260 -20.34 9.55 17.14
CA LYS A 260 -21.33 9.34 16.08
C LYS A 260 -22.50 10.31 16.28
N GLN A 261 -22.62 11.26 15.39
CA GLN A 261 -23.68 12.27 15.48
C GLN A 261 -25.02 11.77 14.94
N VAL A 262 -25.00 10.82 14.00
CA VAL A 262 -26.19 10.28 13.35
C VAL A 262 -26.11 8.75 13.21
N PRO A 263 -27.24 8.03 13.16
CA PRO A 263 -27.26 6.61 12.82
C PRO A 263 -26.73 6.36 11.41
N TYR A 264 -26.15 5.16 11.15
CA TYR A 264 -25.55 4.82 9.87
C TYR A 264 -26.45 5.10 8.66
N LYS A 265 -27.74 4.74 8.72
CA LYS A 265 -28.69 5.02 7.62
C LYS A 265 -28.83 6.50 7.27
N ALA A 266 -28.79 7.38 8.27
CA ALA A 266 -28.84 8.81 8.03
C ALA A 266 -27.49 9.32 7.46
N PHE A 267 -26.37 8.80 7.95
CA PHE A 267 -25.05 9.08 7.37
C PHE A 267 -24.97 8.61 5.90
N GLU A 268 -25.42 7.40 5.60
CA GLU A 268 -25.46 6.87 4.23
C GLU A 268 -26.32 7.73 3.31
N ALA A 269 -27.46 8.24 3.79
CA ALA A 269 -28.30 9.17 3.03
C ALA A 269 -27.55 10.48 2.71
N LEU A 270 -26.87 11.05 3.71
CA LEU A 270 -26.05 12.26 3.50
C LEU A 270 -24.93 12.02 2.46
N CYS A 271 -24.27 10.87 2.51
CA CYS A 271 -23.23 10.52 1.53
C CYS A 271 -23.79 10.46 0.09
N LYS A 272 -25.02 9.98 -0.08
CA LYS A 272 -25.69 9.92 -1.40
C LYS A 272 -26.12 11.31 -1.93
N GLU A 273 -26.29 12.27 -1.04
CA GLU A 273 -26.61 13.66 -1.40
C GLU A 273 -25.35 14.49 -1.73
N MET A 274 -24.18 14.01 -1.38
CA MET A 274 -22.93 14.69 -1.72
C MET A 274 -22.71 14.67 -3.23
N PRO A 275 -22.28 15.80 -3.81
CA PRO A 275 -21.93 15.83 -5.24
C PRO A 275 -20.76 14.87 -5.52
N GLU A 276 -20.79 14.23 -6.67
CA GLU A 276 -19.67 13.42 -7.14
C GLU A 276 -18.42 14.30 -7.33
N ALA A 277 -17.27 13.78 -6.94
CA ALA A 277 -16.02 14.45 -7.25
C ALA A 277 -15.76 14.40 -8.77
N PRO A 278 -15.08 15.39 -9.33
CA PRO A 278 -14.76 15.41 -10.76
C PRO A 278 -14.06 14.13 -11.20
N GLY A 279 -14.52 13.54 -12.30
CA GLY A 279 -13.96 12.30 -12.85
C GLY A 279 -14.41 11.00 -12.19
N ILE A 280 -15.25 11.06 -11.14
CA ILE A 280 -15.87 9.88 -10.54
C ILE A 280 -17.15 9.53 -11.26
N ASN A 281 -17.33 8.26 -11.57
CA ASN A 281 -18.59 7.72 -12.07
C ASN A 281 -19.08 6.61 -11.13
N LEU A 282 -20.02 6.98 -10.25
CA LEU A 282 -20.65 6.05 -9.30
C LEU A 282 -21.84 5.29 -9.91
N SER A 283 -22.23 5.61 -11.14
CA SER A 283 -23.33 4.94 -11.83
C SER A 283 -22.91 3.71 -12.65
N GLY A 284 -21.62 3.40 -12.68
CA GLY A 284 -21.07 2.23 -13.34
C GLY A 284 -21.68 0.94 -12.82
N LYS A 285 -22.06 0.04 -13.74
CA LYS A 285 -22.52 -1.30 -13.37
C LYS A 285 -21.32 -2.20 -13.14
N ILE A 286 -21.33 -2.95 -12.03
CA ILE A 286 -20.37 -4.01 -11.79
C ILE A 286 -20.74 -5.17 -12.73
N SER A 287 -19.97 -5.33 -13.76
CA SER A 287 -20.12 -6.46 -14.68
C SER A 287 -18.72 -6.99 -14.97
N PRO A 288 -18.20 -7.90 -14.14
CA PRO A 288 -16.98 -8.59 -14.50
C PRO A 288 -17.21 -9.29 -15.83
N ASN A 289 -16.42 -8.94 -16.82
CA ASN A 289 -16.50 -9.60 -18.12
C ASN A 289 -15.87 -10.99 -17.99
N LYS A 290 -16.71 -12.02 -17.92
CA LYS A 290 -16.28 -13.42 -17.82
C LYS A 290 -15.57 -13.92 -19.07
N ASP A 291 -15.63 -13.17 -20.16
CA ASP A 291 -15.09 -13.54 -21.48
C ASP A 291 -13.69 -12.99 -21.76
N VAL A 292 -13.11 -12.20 -20.84
CA VAL A 292 -11.74 -11.72 -20.95
C VAL A 292 -10.81 -12.73 -20.31
N ALA A 293 -10.19 -13.56 -21.13
CA ALA A 293 -9.07 -14.38 -20.71
C ALA A 293 -7.81 -13.50 -20.58
N LEU A 294 -7.11 -13.63 -19.46
CA LEU A 294 -5.74 -13.11 -19.33
C LEU A 294 -4.85 -13.91 -20.28
N THR A 295 -4.35 -13.27 -21.33
CA THR A 295 -3.33 -13.84 -22.22
C THR A 295 -1.94 -13.46 -21.76
#